data_0764089608423234abaadd26fddf099a
#
_entry.id   0764089608423234abaadd26fddf099a
#
_cell.length_a   1.000
_cell.length_b   1.000
_cell.length_c   1.000
_cell.angle_alpha   90.00
_cell.angle_beta   90.00
_cell.angle_gamma   90.00
#
_symmetry.space_group_name_H-M   'P 1'
#
loop_
_entity.id
_entity.type
_entity.pdbx_description
1 polymer ?
#
loop_
_entity_poly.entity_id
_entity_poly.type
_entity_poly.pdbx_seq_one_letter_code
_entity_poly.pdbx_strand_id
1 'polypeptide(L)'
;MQKLLASTAILVLTAGLAAADVTLSGDARMGVIDDFGADNTGFTSRARVKFTLTGITDGGISFGAEFRMNDAEAANIGDAGEVYIAGTFGKLTMGDIDSAAEQAVGQVSGVGLTGLGDLNEVAYNAEGDEPATPRLSYEYSRGAFTGYVSMVDPIADTERYAVGVKFASDLYSVSLGYEDVETGFSQVLIGGSVIAGPVTGKLVYGDTQDAGDGRQLAVSLDYALDALTLTGFAQQGFDSSDRYGLGATYDLGGGASVIGGYVKGNSTGQDAMDLGVSFDF
;
A
#
# COMPACT_ATOMS: atom_id res chain seq x y z
N MET A 1 4.42 -34.13 -13.60
CA MET A 1 3.45 -33.23 -12.99
C MET A 1 3.45 -33.47 -11.49
N GLN A 2 4.33 -32.84 -10.75
CA GLN A 2 4.33 -32.83 -9.28
C GLN A 2 4.50 -31.38 -8.88
N LYS A 3 3.45 -30.82 -8.28
CA LYS A 3 3.48 -29.49 -7.69
C LYS A 3 4.29 -29.59 -6.40
N LEU A 4 5.48 -28.98 -6.39
CA LEU A 4 6.23 -28.76 -5.14
C LEU A 4 5.56 -27.59 -4.40
N LEU A 5 4.96 -27.94 -3.27
CA LEU A 5 4.46 -27.01 -2.28
C LEU A 5 5.65 -26.29 -1.64
N ALA A 6 5.63 -24.96 -1.69
CA ALA A 6 6.53 -24.14 -0.91
C ALA A 6 6.31 -24.45 0.58
N SER A 7 7.36 -24.88 1.25
CA SER A 7 7.34 -25.24 2.66
C SER A 7 7.36 -23.97 3.51
N THR A 8 6.19 -23.45 3.86
CA THR A 8 6.07 -22.50 4.96
C THR A 8 6.34 -23.26 6.25
N ALA A 9 7.43 -22.97 6.92
CA ALA A 9 7.75 -23.53 8.22
C ALA A 9 6.79 -22.95 9.27
N ILE A 10 5.67 -23.62 9.52
CA ILE A 10 4.75 -23.30 10.61
C ILE A 10 5.35 -23.87 11.88
N LEU A 11 5.84 -22.99 12.74
CA LEU A 11 6.20 -23.36 14.10
C LEU A 11 4.91 -23.37 14.96
N VAL A 12 4.24 -24.53 15.02
CA VAL A 12 3.06 -24.70 15.88
C VAL A 12 3.52 -24.98 17.30
N LEU A 13 3.43 -23.99 18.17
CA LEU A 13 3.50 -24.18 19.62
C LEU A 13 2.09 -24.50 20.13
N THR A 14 1.76 -25.80 20.26
CA THR A 14 0.50 -26.26 20.85
C THR A 14 0.53 -26.11 22.36
N ALA A 15 -0.07 -25.05 22.87
CA ALA A 15 -0.53 -24.96 24.25
C ALA A 15 -2.01 -24.58 24.25
N GLY A 16 -2.83 -25.44 24.80
CA GLY A 16 -4.28 -25.57 24.82
C GLY A 16 -5.14 -24.31 24.75
N LEU A 17 -6.15 -24.36 23.89
CA LEU A 17 -7.47 -23.71 23.93
C LEU A 17 -7.61 -22.19 23.69
N ALA A 18 -6.63 -21.53 23.15
CA ALA A 18 -6.80 -20.34 22.32
C ALA A 18 -5.68 -20.43 21.31
N ALA A 19 -5.95 -20.84 20.08
CA ALA A 19 -4.95 -20.94 19.05
C ALA A 19 -4.57 -19.51 18.63
N ALA A 20 -3.53 -18.97 19.23
CA ALA A 20 -2.85 -17.79 18.73
C ALA A 20 -1.74 -18.27 17.80
N ASP A 21 -1.80 -17.86 16.55
CA ASP A 21 -0.80 -18.18 15.55
C ASP A 21 0.15 -17.01 15.33
N VAL A 22 1.43 -17.31 15.13
CA VAL A 22 2.44 -16.34 14.72
C VAL A 22 2.96 -16.77 13.35
N THR A 23 2.70 -15.95 12.34
CA THR A 23 3.22 -16.15 10.99
C THR A 23 4.35 -15.17 10.73
N LEU A 24 5.44 -15.68 10.16
CA LEU A 24 6.55 -14.89 9.65
C LEU A 24 6.48 -14.89 8.13
N SER A 25 6.64 -13.74 7.53
CA SER A 25 6.82 -13.54 6.10
C SER A 25 7.91 -12.49 5.89
N GLY A 26 8.34 -12.28 4.68
CA GLY A 26 9.34 -11.26 4.44
C GLY A 26 9.54 -10.99 2.98
N ASP A 27 10.22 -9.89 2.69
CA ASP A 27 10.70 -9.58 1.37
C ASP A 27 12.15 -9.10 1.40
N ALA A 28 12.84 -9.33 0.33
CA ALA A 28 14.18 -8.79 0.12
C ALA A 28 14.36 -8.33 -1.32
N ARG A 29 15.23 -7.35 -1.52
CA ARG A 29 15.61 -6.89 -2.85
C ARG A 29 17.09 -6.53 -2.90
N MET A 30 17.69 -6.64 -4.09
CA MET A 30 19.00 -6.10 -4.40
C MET A 30 19.06 -5.67 -5.85
N GLY A 31 19.76 -4.57 -6.13
CA GLY A 31 19.84 -4.05 -7.49
C GLY A 31 20.72 -2.82 -7.60
N VAL A 32 20.56 -2.13 -8.70
CA VAL A 32 21.18 -0.84 -9.01
C VAL A 32 20.09 0.21 -9.22
N ILE A 33 20.41 1.44 -8.82
CA ILE A 33 19.51 2.58 -8.94
C ILE A 33 20.29 3.81 -9.38
N ASP A 34 19.72 4.57 -10.30
CA ASP A 34 20.05 5.95 -10.60
C ASP A 34 18.93 6.82 -10.02
N ASP A 35 19.24 7.52 -8.93
CA ASP A 35 18.25 8.14 -8.06
C ASP A 35 18.24 9.67 -8.26
N PHE A 36 17.26 10.16 -9.00
CA PHE A 36 16.87 11.57 -9.17
C PHE A 36 18.03 12.59 -9.20
N GLY A 37 18.95 12.42 -10.15
CA GLY A 37 20.06 13.37 -10.35
C GLY A 37 21.24 13.18 -9.38
N ALA A 38 21.33 12.03 -8.72
CA ALA A 38 22.59 11.59 -8.14
C ALA A 38 23.63 11.43 -9.25
N ASP A 39 24.87 11.90 -8.99
CA ASP A 39 25.94 11.92 -10.01
C ASP A 39 26.40 10.52 -10.46
N ASN A 40 25.93 9.44 -9.81
CA ASN A 40 26.36 8.07 -10.08
C ASN A 40 25.25 7.05 -9.77
N THR A 41 25.18 6.01 -10.60
CA THR A 41 24.40 4.82 -10.31
C THR A 41 24.94 4.13 -9.06
N GLY A 42 24.05 3.89 -8.09
CA GLY A 42 24.35 3.25 -6.80
C GLY A 42 23.81 1.83 -6.69
N PHE A 43 24.17 1.15 -5.60
CA PHE A 43 23.55 -0.10 -5.19
C PHE A 43 22.35 0.17 -4.29
N THR A 44 21.33 -0.67 -4.43
CA THR A 44 20.18 -0.70 -3.52
C THR A 44 19.96 -2.10 -3.00
N SER A 45 19.68 -2.21 -1.70
CA SER A 45 19.29 -3.48 -1.07
C SER A 45 18.29 -3.21 0.06
N ARG A 46 17.47 -4.19 0.37
CA ARG A 46 16.54 -4.18 1.50
C ARG A 46 16.19 -5.60 1.89
N ALA A 47 16.04 -5.88 3.17
CA ALA A 47 15.46 -7.10 3.70
C ALA A 47 14.49 -6.76 4.83
N ARG A 48 13.28 -7.31 4.79
CA ARG A 48 12.22 -7.04 5.77
C ARG A 48 11.64 -8.34 6.29
N VAL A 49 11.25 -8.33 7.56
CA VAL A 49 10.51 -9.42 8.20
C VAL A 49 9.23 -8.86 8.78
N LYS A 50 8.12 -9.47 8.42
CA LYS A 50 6.79 -9.14 8.90
C LYS A 50 6.34 -10.20 9.89
N PHE A 51 5.85 -9.76 11.03
CA PHE A 51 5.26 -10.57 12.09
C PHE A 51 3.76 -10.36 12.05
N THR A 52 3.00 -11.44 11.82
CA THR A 52 1.54 -11.41 11.89
C THR A 52 1.09 -12.34 13.01
N LEU A 53 0.41 -11.78 13.99
CA LEU A 53 -0.13 -12.48 15.15
C LEU A 53 -1.66 -12.52 15.02
N THR A 54 -2.25 -13.71 15.15
CA THR A 54 -3.70 -13.87 15.04
C THR A 54 -4.22 -14.77 16.15
N GLY A 55 -5.46 -14.55 16.56
CA GLY A 55 -6.13 -15.38 17.53
C GLY A 55 -7.66 -15.26 17.41
N ILE A 56 -8.35 -16.21 18.00
CA ILE A 56 -9.82 -16.26 18.03
C ILE A 56 -10.24 -16.54 19.47
N THR A 57 -11.14 -15.72 20.00
CA THR A 57 -11.75 -15.97 21.32
C THR A 57 -12.75 -17.14 21.25
N ASP A 58 -13.11 -17.73 22.39
CA ASP A 58 -14.15 -18.77 22.48
C ASP A 58 -15.51 -18.29 21.94
N GLY A 59 -15.78 -17.01 21.96
CA GLY A 59 -16.98 -16.37 21.41
C GLY A 59 -16.93 -16.09 19.91
N GLY A 60 -15.82 -16.45 19.21
CA GLY A 60 -15.68 -16.27 17.75
C GLY A 60 -15.23 -14.86 17.32
N ILE A 61 -14.72 -14.04 18.24
CA ILE A 61 -14.12 -12.74 17.92
C ILE A 61 -12.67 -12.98 17.52
N SER A 62 -12.29 -12.55 16.32
CA SER A 62 -10.91 -12.54 15.85
C SER A 62 -10.17 -11.31 16.39
N PHE A 63 -8.92 -11.48 16.74
CA PHE A 63 -8.03 -10.39 17.12
C PHE A 63 -6.63 -10.64 16.55
N GLY A 64 -5.84 -9.59 16.39
CA GLY A 64 -4.48 -9.74 15.91
C GLY A 64 -3.69 -8.47 16.01
N ALA A 65 -2.43 -8.61 15.67
CA ALA A 65 -1.47 -7.52 15.55
C ALA A 65 -0.50 -7.81 14.40
N GLU A 66 -0.01 -6.77 13.80
CA GLU A 66 0.97 -6.87 12.73
C GLU A 66 2.03 -5.77 12.91
N PHE A 67 3.28 -6.10 12.64
CA PHE A 67 4.36 -5.15 12.54
C PHE A 67 5.49 -5.69 11.65
N ARG A 68 6.28 -4.79 11.10
CA ARG A 68 7.37 -5.11 10.19
C ARG A 68 8.69 -4.57 10.74
N MET A 69 9.75 -5.32 10.57
CA MET A 69 11.13 -4.89 10.81
C MET A 69 11.86 -4.75 9.48
N ASN A 70 12.47 -3.61 9.26
CA ASN A 70 13.32 -3.36 8.11
C ASN A 70 14.78 -3.83 8.40
N ASP A 71 15.60 -3.86 7.34
CA ASP A 71 16.93 -4.44 7.33
C ASP A 71 17.96 -3.79 8.27
N ALA A 72 19.17 -4.29 8.22
CA ALA A 72 20.21 -4.14 9.23
C ALA A 72 20.68 -2.70 9.51
N GLU A 73 20.58 -1.77 8.58
CA GLU A 73 20.95 -0.36 8.84
C GLU A 73 19.92 0.32 9.73
N ALA A 74 18.68 -0.12 9.66
CA ALA A 74 17.56 0.38 10.44
C ALA A 74 16.97 -0.70 11.37
N ALA A 75 17.71 -1.73 11.70
CA ALA A 75 17.22 -2.90 12.44
C ALA A 75 16.57 -2.59 13.81
N ASN A 76 16.76 -1.37 14.31
CA ASN A 76 16.15 -0.90 15.55
C ASN A 76 14.95 0.03 15.32
N ILE A 77 14.60 0.29 14.07
CA ILE A 77 13.50 1.14 13.68
C ILE A 77 12.54 0.24 12.90
N GLY A 78 11.60 -0.40 13.61
CA GLY A 78 10.46 -1.04 12.99
C GLY A 78 9.49 0.02 12.49
N ASP A 79 8.70 -0.31 11.49
CA ASP A 79 7.52 0.49 11.19
C ASP A 79 6.53 0.33 12.35
N ALA A 80 5.76 1.37 12.63
CA ALA A 80 4.68 1.27 13.59
C ALA A 80 3.75 0.13 13.19
N GLY A 81 3.26 -0.61 14.16
CA GLY A 81 2.42 -1.77 13.91
C GLY A 81 0.95 -1.44 14.06
N GLU A 82 0.12 -2.38 13.66
CA GLU A 82 -1.31 -2.31 13.87
C GLU A 82 -1.81 -3.42 14.81
N VAL A 83 -2.91 -3.14 15.52
CA VAL A 83 -3.66 -4.10 16.34
C VAL A 83 -5.13 -4.03 15.97
N TYR A 84 -5.79 -5.16 15.84
CA TYR A 84 -7.20 -5.19 15.47
C TYR A 84 -8.04 -6.19 16.26
N ILE A 85 -9.35 -5.93 16.26
CA ILE A 85 -10.40 -6.89 16.61
C ILE A 85 -11.43 -6.96 15.46
N ALA A 86 -11.89 -8.16 15.15
CA ALA A 86 -12.84 -8.36 14.05
C ALA A 86 -13.90 -9.42 14.40
N GLY A 87 -15.07 -9.30 13.81
CA GLY A 87 -16.18 -10.22 14.00
C GLY A 87 -17.33 -9.92 13.03
N THR A 88 -18.52 -10.40 13.33
CA THR A 88 -19.71 -10.09 12.53
C THR A 88 -20.09 -8.60 12.54
N PHE A 89 -19.53 -7.85 13.47
CA PHE A 89 -19.68 -6.40 13.58
C PHE A 89 -18.73 -5.60 12.67
N GLY A 90 -17.80 -6.24 11.98
CA GLY A 90 -16.77 -5.59 11.17
C GLY A 90 -15.38 -5.74 11.80
N LYS A 91 -14.42 -4.90 11.38
CA LYS A 91 -13.04 -4.84 11.86
C LYS A 91 -12.76 -3.43 12.42
N LEU A 92 -12.25 -3.37 13.64
CA LEU A 92 -11.71 -2.16 14.26
C LEU A 92 -10.19 -2.32 14.36
N THR A 93 -9.45 -1.39 13.79
CA THR A 93 -7.98 -1.41 13.76
C THR A 93 -7.43 -0.13 14.36
N MET A 94 -6.34 -0.22 15.11
CA MET A 94 -5.60 0.90 15.67
C MET A 94 -4.10 0.74 15.40
N GLY A 95 -3.43 1.82 15.05
CA GLY A 95 -1.99 1.84 14.80
C GLY A 95 -1.63 2.53 13.49
N ASP A 96 -0.60 2.02 12.83
CA ASP A 96 -0.13 2.52 11.53
C ASP A 96 -0.97 1.93 10.40
N ILE A 97 -2.06 2.59 10.08
CA ILE A 97 -3.03 2.20 9.05
C ILE A 97 -3.35 3.39 8.17
N ASP A 98 -3.63 3.12 6.90
CA ASP A 98 -4.06 4.13 5.94
C ASP A 98 -5.37 4.80 6.37
N SER A 99 -5.59 6.04 5.91
CA SER A 99 -6.87 6.71 6.10
C SER A 99 -8.03 5.91 5.47
N ALA A 100 -9.24 6.10 5.96
CA ALA A 100 -10.42 5.43 5.39
C ALA A 100 -10.63 5.77 3.91
N ALA A 101 -10.20 6.94 3.46
CA ALA A 101 -10.24 7.33 2.07
C ALA A 101 -9.24 6.51 1.24
N GLU A 102 -8.01 6.34 1.72
CA GLU A 102 -7.00 5.52 1.04
C GLU A 102 -7.36 4.03 1.06
N GLN A 103 -7.83 3.49 2.19
CA GLN A 103 -8.31 2.11 2.26
C GLN A 103 -9.42 1.81 1.22
N ALA A 104 -10.30 2.78 0.96
CA ALA A 104 -11.36 2.62 -0.03
C ALA A 104 -10.86 2.81 -1.47
N VAL A 105 -10.11 3.89 -1.73
CA VAL A 105 -9.72 4.34 -3.06
C VAL A 105 -8.43 3.68 -3.53
N GLY A 106 -7.40 3.65 -2.67
CA GLY A 106 -6.09 3.07 -2.94
C GLY A 106 -5.25 3.89 -3.91
N GLN A 107 -4.15 3.30 -4.37
CA GLN A 107 -3.21 3.89 -5.30
C GLN A 107 -3.22 3.18 -6.65
N VAL A 108 -2.78 3.84 -7.71
CA VAL A 108 -2.53 3.19 -8.99
C VAL A 108 -1.22 2.40 -8.96
N SER A 109 -0.99 1.53 -9.93
CA SER A 109 0.21 0.70 -9.97
C SER A 109 1.47 1.54 -10.20
N GLY A 110 2.48 1.33 -9.34
CA GLY A 110 3.81 1.91 -9.47
C GLY A 110 4.76 1.05 -10.31
N VAL A 111 5.99 1.50 -10.49
CA VAL A 111 7.03 0.82 -11.28
C VAL A 111 8.37 0.79 -10.55
N GLY A 112 9.22 -0.14 -10.97
CA GLY A 112 10.59 -0.26 -10.45
C GLY A 112 10.73 -1.14 -9.22
N LEU A 113 11.98 -1.52 -8.94
CA LEU A 113 12.37 -2.35 -7.81
C LEU A 113 12.21 -1.63 -6.47
N THR A 114 12.46 -0.32 -6.46
CA THR A 114 12.43 0.51 -5.25
C THR A 114 11.13 1.32 -5.08
N GLY A 115 10.24 1.30 -6.08
CA GLY A 115 9.09 2.19 -6.19
C GLY A 115 9.44 3.52 -6.85
N LEU A 116 10.74 3.84 -6.99
CA LEU A 116 11.26 5.06 -7.64
C LEU A 116 10.58 6.33 -7.13
N GLY A 117 10.49 6.47 -5.80
CA GLY A 117 9.94 7.64 -5.12
C GLY A 117 8.41 7.73 -5.15
N ASP A 118 7.74 6.60 -5.44
CA ASP A 118 6.27 6.44 -5.38
C ASP A 118 5.51 7.53 -6.16
N LEU A 119 6.08 7.93 -7.32
CA LEU A 119 5.56 9.03 -8.15
C LEU A 119 4.22 8.69 -8.86
N ASN A 120 3.75 7.46 -8.73
CA ASN A 120 2.41 7.03 -9.15
C ASN A 120 1.31 7.44 -8.17
N GLU A 121 1.67 7.77 -6.93
CA GLU A 121 0.72 7.94 -5.85
C GLU A 121 0.06 9.31 -5.83
N VAL A 122 -1.19 9.33 -5.43
CA VAL A 122 -1.92 10.53 -5.06
C VAL A 122 -1.75 10.78 -3.55
N ALA A 123 -1.84 12.03 -3.13
CA ALA A 123 -1.70 12.39 -1.74
C ALA A 123 -3.02 12.16 -0.96
N TYR A 124 -2.91 11.56 0.23
CA TYR A 124 -3.95 11.48 1.24
C TYR A 124 -3.52 12.32 2.45
N ASN A 125 -4.38 13.22 2.90
CA ASN A 125 -4.01 14.23 3.89
C ASN A 125 -4.58 13.96 5.29
N ALA A 126 -5.48 12.99 5.42
CA ALA A 126 -6.01 12.57 6.71
C ALA A 126 -5.16 11.48 7.39
N GLU A 127 -3.94 11.25 6.92
CA GLU A 127 -3.06 10.22 7.49
C GLU A 127 -2.25 10.69 8.70
N GLY A 128 -1.93 11.97 8.79
CA GLY A 128 -1.12 12.50 9.87
C GLY A 128 0.38 12.32 9.63
N ASP A 129 1.17 12.79 10.60
CA ASP A 129 2.63 12.65 10.58
C ASP A 129 3.01 11.36 11.33
N GLU A 130 3.35 10.33 10.62
CA GLU A 130 3.81 9.05 11.16
C GLU A 130 5.24 9.17 11.75
N PRO A 131 5.60 8.36 12.73
CA PRO A 131 4.85 7.31 13.44
C PRO A 131 4.28 7.76 14.80
N ALA A 132 4.19 9.05 15.08
CA ALA A 132 3.94 9.58 16.41
C ALA A 132 2.47 9.50 16.84
N THR A 133 1.52 9.37 15.91
CA THR A 133 0.09 9.41 16.21
C THR A 133 -0.64 8.23 15.58
N PRO A 134 -1.04 7.23 16.38
CA PRO A 134 -1.81 6.09 15.88
C PRO A 134 -3.16 6.56 15.33
N ARG A 135 -3.62 5.88 14.30
CA ARG A 135 -4.96 6.05 13.73
C ARG A 135 -5.90 4.99 14.27
N LEU A 136 -7.19 5.31 14.28
CA LEU A 136 -8.28 4.38 14.51
C LEU A 136 -9.07 4.26 13.21
N SER A 137 -9.27 3.03 12.71
CA SER A 137 -10.09 2.74 11.55
C SER A 137 -11.13 1.68 11.86
N TYR A 138 -12.30 1.85 11.28
CA TYR A 138 -13.36 0.86 11.29
C TYR A 138 -13.78 0.52 9.87
N GLU A 139 -13.83 -0.79 9.58
CA GLU A 139 -14.23 -1.37 8.31
C GLU A 139 -15.46 -2.26 8.48
N TYR A 140 -16.42 -2.14 7.58
CA TYR A 140 -17.55 -3.04 7.49
C TYR A 140 -17.87 -3.43 6.06
N SER A 141 -17.89 -4.74 5.79
CA SER A 141 -18.18 -5.31 4.48
C SER A 141 -19.54 -6.00 4.45
N ARG A 142 -20.31 -5.77 3.39
CA ARG A 142 -21.56 -6.47 3.10
C ARG A 142 -21.70 -6.74 1.61
N GLY A 143 -21.55 -8.00 1.23
CA GLY A 143 -21.52 -8.38 -0.19
C GLY A 143 -20.34 -7.75 -0.91
N ALA A 144 -20.61 -7.04 -1.99
CA ALA A 144 -19.60 -6.35 -2.79
C ALA A 144 -19.23 -4.94 -2.26
N PHE A 145 -19.89 -4.48 -1.20
CA PHE A 145 -19.65 -3.15 -0.63
C PHE A 145 -18.81 -3.24 0.64
N THR A 146 -17.85 -2.34 0.77
CA THR A 146 -17.10 -2.11 1.99
C THR A 146 -17.12 -0.62 2.32
N GLY A 147 -17.45 -0.30 3.55
CA GLY A 147 -17.39 1.06 4.10
C GLY A 147 -16.27 1.19 5.11
N TYR A 148 -15.64 2.34 5.16
CA TYR A 148 -14.50 2.68 6.03
C TYR A 148 -14.75 4.02 6.71
N VAL A 149 -14.30 4.13 7.96
CA VAL A 149 -14.25 5.40 8.73
C VAL A 149 -12.95 5.40 9.50
N SER A 150 -12.20 6.49 9.49
CA SER A 150 -10.98 6.63 10.28
C SER A 150 -10.84 8.01 10.90
N MET A 151 -10.00 8.07 11.94
CA MET A 151 -9.59 9.30 12.60
C MET A 151 -8.16 9.13 13.13
N VAL A 152 -7.43 10.22 13.19
CA VAL A 152 -6.15 10.30 13.90
C VAL A 152 -6.41 10.42 15.40
N ASP A 153 -5.43 10.05 16.24
CA ASP A 153 -5.51 10.16 17.69
C ASP A 153 -5.97 11.57 18.11
N PRO A 154 -7.04 11.69 18.94
CA PRO A 154 -7.58 12.98 19.37
C PRO A 154 -6.60 13.86 20.16
N ILE A 155 -5.47 13.31 20.64
CA ILE A 155 -4.41 14.10 21.29
C ILE A 155 -3.41 14.69 20.30
N ALA A 156 -3.52 14.37 18.98
CA ALA A 156 -2.73 15.00 17.94
C ALA A 156 -3.06 16.50 17.86
N ASP A 157 -2.07 17.31 17.50
CA ASP A 157 -2.23 18.77 17.37
C ASP A 157 -3.24 19.18 16.28
N THR A 158 -3.62 18.25 15.39
CA THR A 158 -4.54 18.49 14.27
C THR A 158 -5.52 17.33 14.15
N GLU A 159 -6.82 17.63 14.26
CA GLU A 159 -7.86 16.63 14.03
C GLU A 159 -7.96 16.27 12.54
N ARG A 160 -8.05 14.97 12.24
CA ARG A 160 -8.15 14.44 10.88
C ARG A 160 -9.15 13.30 10.85
N TYR A 161 -10.06 13.35 9.90
CA TYR A 161 -11.10 12.35 9.69
C TYR A 161 -11.16 11.93 8.23
N ALA A 162 -11.49 10.67 8.00
CA ALA A 162 -11.77 10.19 6.66
C ALA A 162 -12.93 9.21 6.66
N VAL A 163 -13.63 9.18 5.54
CA VAL A 163 -14.63 8.17 5.23
C VAL A 163 -14.42 7.65 3.84
N GLY A 164 -14.74 6.37 3.61
CA GLY A 164 -14.59 5.75 2.31
C GLY A 164 -15.64 4.68 2.07
N VAL A 165 -15.98 4.48 0.82
CA VAL A 165 -16.82 3.37 0.38
C VAL A 165 -16.28 2.78 -0.92
N LYS A 166 -16.27 1.46 -1.00
CA LYS A 166 -15.81 0.71 -2.17
C LYS A 166 -16.86 -0.32 -2.56
N PHE A 167 -17.17 -0.36 -3.84
CA PHE A 167 -17.80 -1.48 -4.49
C PHE A 167 -16.75 -2.25 -5.28
N ALA A 168 -16.67 -3.57 -5.10
CA ALA A 168 -15.74 -4.42 -5.82
C ALA A 168 -16.43 -5.67 -6.36
N SER A 169 -16.16 -5.98 -7.62
CA SER A 169 -16.53 -7.22 -8.30
C SER A 169 -15.28 -7.89 -8.86
N ASP A 170 -15.42 -9.05 -9.48
CA ASP A 170 -14.29 -9.76 -10.10
C ASP A 170 -13.66 -9.00 -11.28
N LEU A 171 -14.41 -8.10 -11.92
CA LEU A 171 -13.98 -7.41 -13.13
C LEU A 171 -13.71 -5.92 -12.95
N TYR A 172 -14.31 -5.29 -11.94
CA TYR A 172 -14.12 -3.86 -11.72
C TYR A 172 -14.38 -3.45 -10.26
N SER A 173 -13.82 -2.33 -9.88
CA SER A 173 -14.15 -1.65 -8.64
C SER A 173 -14.43 -0.17 -8.88
N VAL A 174 -15.25 0.42 -7.99
CA VAL A 174 -15.47 1.86 -7.92
C VAL A 174 -15.45 2.24 -6.45
N SER A 175 -14.81 3.35 -6.13
CA SER A 175 -14.69 3.84 -4.76
C SER A 175 -14.81 5.35 -4.67
N LEU A 176 -15.22 5.80 -3.51
CA LEU A 176 -15.32 7.22 -3.14
C LEU A 176 -14.71 7.38 -1.76
N GLY A 177 -13.84 8.38 -1.61
CA GLY A 177 -13.24 8.79 -0.35
C GLY A 177 -13.50 10.26 -0.06
N TYR A 178 -13.55 10.62 1.20
CA TYR A 178 -13.57 12.00 1.67
C TYR A 178 -12.64 12.13 2.86
N GLU A 179 -11.85 13.18 2.87
CA GLU A 179 -10.96 13.55 3.95
C GLU A 179 -11.24 14.96 4.42
N ASP A 180 -11.06 15.17 5.73
CA ASP A 180 -11.17 16.48 6.37
C ASP A 180 -10.06 16.64 7.40
N VAL A 181 -9.39 17.78 7.37
CA VAL A 181 -8.30 18.16 8.27
C VAL A 181 -8.65 19.51 8.89
N GLU A 182 -8.63 19.61 10.21
CA GLU A 182 -9.04 20.80 10.97
C GLU A 182 -8.41 22.11 10.48
N THR A 183 -7.25 22.06 9.85
CA THR A 183 -6.56 23.23 9.28
C THR A 183 -7.28 23.87 8.08
N GLY A 184 -8.46 23.38 7.70
CA GLY A 184 -9.26 23.88 6.59
C GLY A 184 -8.92 23.24 5.25
N PHE A 185 -8.38 22.03 5.28
CA PHE A 185 -8.16 21.22 4.09
C PHE A 185 -9.21 20.10 4.04
N SER A 186 -9.91 19.98 2.93
CA SER A 186 -10.75 18.83 2.65
C SER A 186 -10.56 18.35 1.22
N GLN A 187 -10.72 17.04 0.98
CA GLN A 187 -10.70 16.51 -0.38
C GLN A 187 -11.73 15.41 -0.60
N VAL A 188 -12.20 15.33 -1.83
CA VAL A 188 -12.98 14.21 -2.35
C VAL A 188 -12.10 13.40 -3.30
N LEU A 189 -12.08 12.09 -3.12
CA LEU A 189 -11.32 11.17 -3.97
C LEU A 189 -12.28 10.17 -4.63
N ILE A 190 -12.01 9.87 -5.89
CA ILE A 190 -12.72 8.85 -6.67
C ILE A 190 -11.70 7.88 -7.21
N GLY A 191 -11.92 6.59 -6.97
CA GLY A 191 -11.09 5.51 -7.48
C GLY A 191 -11.86 4.54 -8.34
N GLY A 192 -11.15 3.86 -9.22
CA GLY A 192 -11.70 2.78 -10.01
C GLY A 192 -10.65 1.87 -10.60
N SER A 193 -11.02 0.61 -10.80
CA SER A 193 -10.22 -0.35 -11.51
C SER A 193 -11.06 -1.19 -12.46
N VAL A 194 -10.44 -1.69 -13.52
CA VAL A 194 -11.06 -2.62 -14.47
C VAL A 194 -10.07 -3.70 -14.88
N ILE A 195 -10.53 -4.94 -14.96
CA ILE A 195 -9.78 -6.09 -15.44
C ILE A 195 -10.42 -6.57 -16.75
N ALA A 196 -9.66 -6.55 -17.84
CA ALA A 196 -10.10 -6.95 -19.16
C ALA A 196 -9.07 -7.94 -19.80
N GLY A 197 -9.25 -9.22 -19.53
CA GLY A 197 -8.31 -10.26 -19.93
C GLY A 197 -6.93 -10.05 -19.27
N PRO A 198 -5.85 -9.86 -20.05
CA PRO A 198 -4.51 -9.64 -19.50
C PRO A 198 -4.27 -8.21 -19.05
N VAL A 199 -5.23 -7.31 -19.21
CA VAL A 199 -5.08 -5.88 -18.92
C VAL A 199 -5.78 -5.54 -17.63
N THR A 200 -5.09 -4.82 -16.73
CA THR A 200 -5.67 -4.16 -15.56
C THR A 200 -5.43 -2.66 -15.67
N GLY A 201 -6.51 -1.87 -15.64
CA GLY A 201 -6.44 -0.43 -15.61
C GLY A 201 -6.89 0.10 -14.24
N LYS A 202 -6.22 1.12 -13.72
CA LYS A 202 -6.60 1.82 -12.48
C LYS A 202 -6.63 3.32 -12.71
N LEU A 203 -7.48 4.02 -11.97
CA LEU A 203 -7.59 5.47 -11.96
C LEU A 203 -7.90 5.95 -10.55
N VAL A 204 -7.24 7.04 -10.15
CA VAL A 204 -7.57 7.82 -8.95
C VAL A 204 -7.63 9.30 -9.32
N TYR A 205 -8.67 9.97 -8.89
CA TYR A 205 -8.85 11.42 -9.02
C TYR A 205 -9.16 12.01 -7.65
N GLY A 206 -8.50 13.11 -7.31
CA GLY A 206 -8.73 13.87 -6.09
C GLY A 206 -8.99 15.35 -6.41
N ASP A 207 -9.90 15.96 -5.67
CA ASP A 207 -10.25 17.39 -5.76
C ASP A 207 -10.27 17.97 -4.34
N THR A 208 -9.45 19.00 -4.11
CA THR A 208 -9.34 19.67 -2.82
C THR A 208 -10.13 20.94 -2.79
N GLN A 209 -10.70 21.26 -1.63
CA GLN A 209 -11.32 22.55 -1.34
C GLN A 209 -10.51 23.22 -0.21
N ASP A 210 -10.41 24.53 -0.25
CA ASP A 210 -9.67 25.40 0.68
C ASP A 210 -8.14 25.41 0.52
N ALA A 211 -7.48 26.46 1.05
CA ALA A 211 -6.02 26.70 1.15
C ALA A 211 -5.13 26.46 -0.09
N GLY A 212 -5.72 26.23 -1.24
CA GLY A 212 -5.05 25.98 -2.52
C GLY A 212 -5.84 24.96 -3.31
N ASP A 213 -6.95 25.39 -3.95
CA ASP A 213 -7.73 24.59 -4.88
C ASP A 213 -6.79 23.80 -5.79
N GLY A 214 -6.71 22.49 -5.58
CA GLY A 214 -5.81 21.63 -6.32
C GLY A 214 -6.52 20.35 -6.76
N ARG A 215 -6.07 19.82 -7.86
CA ARG A 215 -6.53 18.53 -8.38
C ARG A 215 -5.36 17.61 -8.53
N GLN A 216 -5.61 16.34 -8.30
CA GLN A 216 -4.65 15.29 -8.59
C GLN A 216 -5.31 14.20 -9.40
N LEU A 217 -4.55 13.59 -10.27
CA LEU A 217 -5.01 12.51 -11.13
C LEU A 217 -3.89 11.49 -11.32
N ALA A 218 -4.17 10.24 -11.09
CA ALA A 218 -3.27 9.15 -11.42
C ALA A 218 -4.00 8.08 -12.21
N VAL A 219 -3.30 7.53 -13.21
CA VAL A 219 -3.78 6.40 -14.02
C VAL A 219 -2.65 5.40 -14.19
N SER A 220 -2.96 4.11 -14.19
CA SER A 220 -2.02 3.06 -14.56
C SER A 220 -2.65 2.00 -15.45
N LEU A 221 -1.78 1.32 -16.16
CA LEU A 221 -2.11 0.15 -16.97
C LEU A 221 -1.07 -0.93 -16.73
N ASP A 222 -1.55 -2.12 -16.38
CA ASP A 222 -0.75 -3.33 -16.26
C ASP A 222 -1.15 -4.29 -17.38
N TYR A 223 -0.17 -4.90 -18.05
CA TYR A 223 -0.36 -5.89 -19.08
C TYR A 223 0.41 -7.17 -18.76
N ALA A 224 -0.31 -8.24 -18.44
CA ALA A 224 0.25 -9.53 -18.06
C ALA A 224 0.47 -10.43 -19.29
N LEU A 225 1.70 -10.89 -19.46
CA LEU A 225 2.16 -11.80 -20.53
C LEU A 225 2.85 -13.01 -19.90
N ASP A 226 2.11 -14.04 -19.55
CA ASP A 226 2.62 -15.20 -18.81
C ASP A 226 3.42 -14.79 -17.54
N ALA A 227 4.74 -14.94 -17.58
CA ALA A 227 5.63 -14.56 -16.48
C ALA A 227 6.03 -13.07 -16.50
N LEU A 228 5.74 -12.32 -17.56
CA LEU A 228 6.10 -10.91 -17.70
C LEU A 228 4.88 -10.02 -17.46
N THR A 229 5.04 -9.02 -16.61
CA THR A 229 4.08 -7.92 -16.46
C THR A 229 4.75 -6.61 -16.86
N LEU A 230 4.09 -5.87 -17.75
CA LEU A 230 4.47 -4.51 -18.12
C LEU A 230 3.53 -3.54 -17.43
N THR A 231 4.08 -2.54 -16.76
CA THR A 231 3.30 -1.51 -16.04
C THR A 231 3.68 -0.13 -16.57
N GLY A 232 2.67 0.71 -16.77
CA GLY A 232 2.87 2.13 -17.04
C GLY A 232 1.91 2.98 -16.24
N PHE A 233 2.37 4.15 -15.81
CA PHE A 233 1.50 5.13 -15.14
C PHE A 233 1.74 6.55 -15.65
N ALA A 234 0.73 7.40 -15.44
CA ALA A 234 0.82 8.86 -15.51
C ALA A 234 0.12 9.45 -14.29
N GLN A 235 0.75 10.44 -13.65
CA GLN A 235 0.23 11.12 -12.46
C GLN A 235 0.45 12.61 -12.60
N GLN A 236 -0.54 13.41 -12.19
CA GLN A 236 -0.43 14.84 -11.96
C GLN A 236 -0.81 15.12 -10.50
N GLY A 237 0.14 15.65 -9.74
CA GLY A 237 -0.06 16.06 -8.35
C GLY A 237 -0.69 17.44 -8.20
N PHE A 238 -0.94 17.85 -6.98
CA PHE A 238 -1.44 19.20 -6.63
C PHE A 238 -0.49 20.31 -7.08
N ASP A 239 0.81 20.03 -7.19
CA ASP A 239 1.84 20.94 -7.70
C ASP A 239 1.77 21.16 -9.22
N SER A 240 0.79 20.53 -9.89
CA SER A 240 0.61 20.51 -11.35
C SER A 240 1.81 19.92 -12.11
N SER A 241 2.70 19.21 -11.43
CA SER A 241 3.80 18.48 -12.08
C SER A 241 3.28 17.18 -12.68
N ASP A 242 3.66 16.93 -13.92
CA ASP A 242 3.36 15.68 -14.61
C ASP A 242 4.47 14.66 -14.34
N ARG A 243 4.07 13.44 -13.98
CA ARG A 243 4.94 12.32 -13.65
C ARG A 243 4.54 11.09 -14.47
N TYR A 244 5.53 10.36 -14.95
CA TYR A 244 5.31 9.19 -15.80
C TYR A 244 6.25 8.08 -15.39
N GLY A 245 5.78 6.85 -15.43
CA GLY A 245 6.60 5.68 -15.18
C GLY A 245 6.32 4.53 -16.13
N LEU A 246 7.35 3.78 -16.44
CA LEU A 246 7.29 2.52 -17.18
C LEU A 246 8.12 1.48 -16.45
N GLY A 247 7.61 0.28 -16.31
CA GLY A 247 8.31 -0.81 -15.63
C GLY A 247 7.98 -2.18 -16.22
N ALA A 248 8.82 -3.13 -15.85
CA ALA A 248 8.64 -4.54 -16.17
C ALA A 248 8.99 -5.40 -14.96
N THR A 249 8.17 -6.40 -14.72
CA THR A 249 8.38 -7.44 -13.72
C THR A 249 8.36 -8.79 -14.41
N TYR A 250 9.42 -9.58 -14.24
CA TYR A 250 9.50 -10.94 -14.77
C TYR A 250 9.56 -11.93 -13.61
N ASP A 251 8.53 -12.75 -13.46
CA ASP A 251 8.42 -13.78 -12.43
C ASP A 251 9.34 -14.96 -12.80
N LEU A 252 10.30 -15.25 -11.90
CA LEU A 252 11.23 -16.39 -12.01
C LEU A 252 10.64 -17.65 -11.36
N GLY A 253 9.51 -17.52 -10.65
CA GLY A 253 8.93 -18.56 -9.82
C GLY A 253 9.59 -18.69 -8.44
N GLY A 254 8.90 -19.37 -7.51
CA GLY A 254 9.41 -19.60 -6.17
C GLY A 254 9.57 -18.35 -5.31
N GLY A 255 8.83 -17.29 -5.60
CA GLY A 255 8.89 -16.02 -4.87
C GLY A 255 10.00 -15.08 -5.37
N ALA A 256 10.68 -15.38 -6.48
CA ALA A 256 11.73 -14.52 -7.04
C ALA A 256 11.26 -13.82 -8.32
N SER A 257 11.63 -12.54 -8.49
CA SER A 257 11.30 -11.74 -9.67
C SER A 257 12.47 -10.83 -10.07
N VAL A 258 12.61 -10.57 -11.37
CA VAL A 258 13.44 -9.48 -11.90
C VAL A 258 12.53 -8.30 -12.15
N ILE A 259 12.89 -7.15 -11.58
CA ILE A 259 12.09 -5.93 -11.65
C ILE A 259 12.99 -4.78 -12.13
N GLY A 260 12.47 -3.99 -13.06
CA GLY A 260 13.10 -2.75 -13.46
C GLY A 260 12.08 -1.69 -13.81
N GLY A 261 12.45 -0.44 -13.62
CA GLY A 261 11.58 0.69 -13.88
C GLY A 261 12.35 1.96 -14.25
N TYR A 262 11.60 2.86 -14.83
CA TYR A 262 12.02 4.23 -15.12
C TYR A 262 10.86 5.17 -14.80
N VAL A 263 11.17 6.26 -14.13
CA VAL A 263 10.22 7.34 -13.85
C VAL A 263 10.80 8.68 -14.26
N LYS A 264 9.91 9.57 -14.65
CA LYS A 264 10.23 10.94 -15.03
C LYS A 264 9.33 11.92 -14.29
N GLY A 265 9.94 13.04 -13.88
CA GLY A 265 9.16 14.19 -13.45
C GLY A 265 8.92 14.25 -11.94
N ASN A 266 9.94 14.04 -11.09
CA ASN A 266 9.80 14.42 -9.68
C ASN A 266 9.57 15.94 -9.55
N SER A 267 9.38 16.44 -8.33
CA SER A 267 9.14 17.87 -8.04
C SER A 267 10.25 18.81 -8.57
N THR A 268 11.45 18.28 -8.87
CA THR A 268 12.58 19.01 -9.47
C THR A 268 12.72 18.72 -10.97
N GLY A 269 11.83 17.90 -11.56
CA GLY A 269 11.87 17.51 -12.97
C GLY A 269 12.96 16.49 -13.31
N GLN A 270 13.50 15.81 -12.30
CA GLN A 270 14.55 14.79 -12.47
C GLN A 270 13.95 13.41 -12.68
N ASP A 271 14.75 12.54 -13.29
CA ASP A 271 14.38 11.17 -13.63
C ASP A 271 15.06 10.18 -12.67
N ALA A 272 14.51 8.98 -12.55
CA ALA A 272 15.16 7.86 -11.87
C ALA A 272 14.89 6.55 -12.60
N MET A 273 15.80 5.58 -12.41
CA MET A 273 15.63 4.22 -12.92
C MET A 273 16.30 3.22 -11.99
N ASP A 274 15.78 2.01 -11.98
CA ASP A 274 16.35 0.90 -11.24
C ASP A 274 16.20 -0.43 -11.97
N LEU A 275 17.00 -1.39 -11.55
CA LEU A 275 16.92 -2.77 -12.01
C LEU A 275 17.51 -3.70 -10.94
N GLY A 276 16.83 -4.79 -10.66
CA GLY A 276 17.35 -5.78 -9.73
C GLY A 276 16.44 -6.99 -9.56
N VAL A 277 16.65 -7.69 -8.46
CA VAL A 277 15.91 -8.89 -8.09
C VAL A 277 15.19 -8.66 -6.78
N SER A 278 13.93 -9.08 -6.71
CA SER A 278 13.10 -9.14 -5.51
C SER A 278 12.82 -10.58 -5.13
N PHE A 279 12.67 -10.81 -3.83
CA PHE A 279 12.36 -12.11 -3.24
C PHE A 279 11.25 -11.95 -2.20
N ASP A 280 10.24 -12.84 -2.25
CA ASP A 280 9.18 -12.98 -1.27
C ASP A 280 9.34 -14.32 -0.53
N PHE A 281 9.22 -14.32 0.80
CA PHE A 281 9.45 -15.47 1.68
C PHE A 281 8.20 -15.84 2.47
#